data_410fe5ececfc8e8ef3063e60535c8847
#
_entry.id   410fe5ececfc8e8ef3063e60535c8847
#
_cell.length_a   1.000
_cell.length_b   1.000
_cell.length_c   1.000
_cell.angle_alpha   90.00
_cell.angle_beta   90.00
_cell.angle_gamma   90.00
#
_symmetry.space_group_name_H-M   'P 1'
#
loop_
_entity.id
_entity.type
_entity.pdbx_description
1 polymer ?
#
loop_
_entity_poly.entity_id
_entity_poly.type
_entity_poly.pdbx_seq_one_letter_code
_entity_poly.pdbx_strand_id
1 'polypeptide(L)'
;MKKLLMILFTTLLLVGCNTNKSIKIEQEVGLLQTVKERGYVVCGVNAGLPGFSAQDDAGNWSGLDVDFCKAVSAGIFGDSSKVEFVGLNAAQRFPTLASGNIDVLARNTTWTISRDVNLMFEFAGVNYYDGQGFLVPTHLEIRSATQLDGAFVCITKETTSELNLNDYFAENNMQYQPIYVEGNKDAKAKLFAGECDVFTTDASGLASARAGAEDPSKWVVLPEIISKEPLGPLVRQGDQEWEDVVRWTMFIMINAEEAGITSKNVDLMLTSKSKEVKRILGVEGYIGPMLGLGMKFGYNIIQQVGNYGESFERNVGPNTPLALERGLNQLWNKGGILYVPPIR
;
A
#
# COMPACT_ATOMS: atom_id res chain seq x y z
N MET A 1 -44.75 3.76 88.30
CA MET A 1 -43.91 4.64 87.51
C MET A 1 -43.50 3.91 86.24
N LYS A 2 -44.20 4.11 85.14
CA LYS A 2 -43.91 3.54 83.84
C LYS A 2 -43.69 4.68 82.88
N LYS A 3 -42.45 4.81 82.35
CA LYS A 3 -42.09 5.81 81.37
C LYS A 3 -42.51 5.33 80.00
N LEU A 4 -43.37 6.10 79.35
CA LEU A 4 -43.81 5.90 77.97
C LEU A 4 -42.79 6.52 77.03
N LEU A 5 -42.14 5.71 76.19
CA LEU A 5 -41.19 6.13 75.15
C LEU A 5 -41.93 6.34 73.84
N MET A 6 -42.01 7.60 73.42
CA MET A 6 -42.67 8.01 72.17
C MET A 6 -41.64 7.91 71.04
N ILE A 7 -41.80 6.95 70.12
CA ILE A 7 -40.95 6.81 68.93
C ILE A 7 -41.56 7.65 67.82
N LEU A 8 -40.80 8.69 67.41
CA LEU A 8 -41.12 9.58 66.29
C LEU A 8 -40.65 8.91 65.00
N PHE A 9 -41.58 8.50 64.12
CA PHE A 9 -41.28 7.96 62.79
C PHE A 9 -41.16 9.10 61.81
N THR A 10 -39.95 9.44 61.42
CA THR A 10 -39.66 10.43 60.34
C THR A 10 -39.68 9.67 59.01
N THR A 11 -40.71 9.84 58.23
CA THR A 11 -40.77 9.40 56.84
C THR A 11 -39.91 10.26 55.93
N LEU A 12 -38.80 9.71 55.46
CA LEU A 12 -37.91 10.32 54.47
C LEU A 12 -38.50 10.08 53.07
N LEU A 13 -39.06 11.11 52.46
CA LEU A 13 -39.50 11.06 51.07
C LEU A 13 -38.25 11.13 50.15
N LEU A 14 -37.85 10.01 49.56
CA LEU A 14 -36.89 9.92 48.50
C LEU A 14 -37.54 10.41 47.19
N VAL A 15 -37.29 11.67 46.81
CA VAL A 15 -37.60 12.17 45.49
C VAL A 15 -36.49 11.66 44.56
N GLY A 16 -36.75 10.55 43.87
CA GLY A 16 -35.90 10.05 42.80
C GLY A 16 -36.03 10.94 41.58
N CYS A 17 -35.06 11.85 41.35
CA CYS A 17 -34.89 12.48 40.06
C CYS A 17 -34.42 11.44 39.04
N ASN A 18 -35.35 10.90 38.26
CA ASN A 18 -35.08 10.03 37.13
C ASN A 18 -34.67 10.91 35.94
N THR A 19 -33.40 11.33 35.90
CA THR A 19 -32.83 11.95 34.72
C THR A 19 -32.38 10.85 33.78
N ASN A 20 -33.29 10.30 32.97
CA ASN A 20 -32.94 9.56 31.77
C ASN A 20 -32.22 10.51 30.80
N LYS A 21 -30.93 10.79 31.04
CA LYS A 21 -30.01 11.23 29.98
C LYS A 21 -29.83 10.04 29.08
N SER A 22 -30.58 9.94 27.99
CA SER A 22 -30.19 9.12 26.85
C SER A 22 -28.81 9.61 26.42
N ILE A 23 -27.80 8.79 26.72
CA ILE A 23 -26.46 8.97 26.10
C ILE A 23 -26.74 8.72 24.62
N LYS A 24 -26.82 9.81 23.83
CA LYS A 24 -26.65 9.70 22.39
C LYS A 24 -25.21 9.27 22.20
N ILE A 25 -25.00 7.99 21.92
CA ILE A 25 -23.77 7.52 21.32
C ILE A 25 -23.79 8.18 19.94
N GLU A 26 -23.07 9.28 19.76
CA GLU A 26 -22.75 9.78 18.43
C GLU A 26 -21.95 8.62 17.79
N GLN A 27 -22.58 7.94 16.86
CA GLN A 27 -21.91 6.93 16.07
C GLN A 27 -20.83 7.68 15.29
N GLU A 28 -19.57 7.42 15.58
CA GLU A 28 -18.45 7.98 14.82
C GLU A 28 -18.70 7.67 13.34
N VAL A 29 -18.72 8.70 12.51
CA VAL A 29 -18.94 8.55 11.07
C VAL A 29 -17.76 7.82 10.49
N GLY A 30 -17.95 6.63 9.94
CA GLY A 30 -16.90 5.83 9.33
C GLY A 30 -16.21 6.57 8.19
N LEU A 31 -14.95 6.24 7.93
CA LEU A 31 -14.16 6.91 6.91
C LEU A 31 -14.76 6.76 5.50
N LEU A 32 -15.37 5.61 5.19
CA LEU A 32 -16.06 5.41 3.91
C LEU A 32 -17.16 6.47 3.69
N GLN A 33 -17.95 6.78 4.72
CA GLN A 33 -18.98 7.80 4.62
C GLN A 33 -18.36 9.19 4.44
N THR A 34 -17.30 9.52 5.20
CA THR A 34 -16.55 10.78 5.07
C THR A 34 -16.00 10.96 3.65
N VAL A 35 -15.40 9.89 3.08
CA VAL A 35 -14.87 9.89 1.71
C VAL A 35 -15.98 10.11 0.69
N LYS A 36 -17.14 9.46 0.86
CA LYS A 36 -18.31 9.65 -0.02
C LYS A 36 -18.85 11.07 0.02
N GLU A 37 -18.95 11.67 1.20
CA GLU A 37 -19.45 13.05 1.40
C GLU A 37 -18.46 14.06 0.81
N ARG A 38 -17.16 13.85 0.97
CA ARG A 38 -16.11 14.67 0.37
C ARG A 38 -16.08 14.55 -1.15
N GLY A 39 -16.42 13.37 -1.71
CA GLY A 39 -16.53 13.11 -3.14
C GLY A 39 -15.24 12.66 -3.82
N TYR A 40 -14.16 12.39 -3.08
CA TYR A 40 -12.88 11.87 -3.58
C TYR A 40 -12.10 11.15 -2.46
N VAL A 41 -11.13 10.31 -2.88
CA VAL A 41 -10.16 9.63 -1.99
C VAL A 41 -8.91 10.48 -1.88
N VAL A 42 -8.30 10.59 -0.70
CA VAL A 42 -6.95 11.16 -0.52
C VAL A 42 -5.94 10.03 -0.33
N CYS A 43 -5.05 9.87 -1.30
CA CYS A 43 -4.09 8.78 -1.33
C CYS A 43 -2.65 9.27 -1.15
N GLY A 44 -1.98 8.78 -0.10
CA GLY A 44 -0.55 9.01 0.11
C GLY A 44 0.29 8.06 -0.75
N VAL A 45 1.18 8.62 -1.56
CA VAL A 45 2.04 7.88 -2.49
C VAL A 45 3.51 8.29 -2.35
N ASN A 46 4.43 7.56 -2.96
CA ASN A 46 5.84 7.97 -3.01
C ASN A 46 5.99 9.19 -3.93
N ALA A 47 6.75 10.20 -3.50
CA ALA A 47 6.93 11.43 -4.24
C ALA A 47 7.80 11.27 -5.51
N GLY A 48 8.47 10.12 -5.72
CA GLY A 48 9.38 9.97 -6.86
C GLY A 48 9.96 8.56 -7.01
N LEU A 49 9.08 7.56 -7.23
CA LEU A 49 9.45 6.19 -7.53
C LEU A 49 8.78 5.76 -8.85
N PRO A 50 9.39 6.05 -10.02
CA PRO A 50 8.89 5.60 -11.32
C PRO A 50 8.55 4.10 -11.32
N GLY A 51 7.41 3.76 -11.92
CA GLY A 51 6.83 2.42 -11.90
C GLY A 51 5.86 2.17 -10.74
N PHE A 52 6.03 2.83 -9.58
CA PHE A 52 5.12 2.73 -8.43
C PHE A 52 4.30 4.01 -8.24
N SER A 53 4.96 5.14 -8.07
CA SER A 53 4.32 6.45 -8.07
C SER A 53 5.31 7.55 -8.44
N ALA A 54 5.02 8.23 -9.52
CA ALA A 54 5.78 9.37 -9.99
C ALA A 54 4.86 10.35 -10.72
N GLN A 55 5.20 11.64 -10.64
CA GLN A 55 4.57 12.69 -11.41
C GLN A 55 5.37 12.97 -12.67
N ASP A 56 4.68 13.16 -13.80
CA ASP A 56 5.28 13.73 -15.02
C ASP A 56 5.38 15.25 -14.91
N ASP A 57 6.00 15.87 -15.92
CA ASP A 57 6.18 17.34 -15.98
C ASP A 57 4.85 18.12 -16.07
N ALA A 58 3.76 17.46 -16.47
CA ALA A 58 2.43 18.04 -16.49
C ALA A 58 1.66 17.85 -15.16
N GLY A 59 2.27 17.18 -14.18
CA GLY A 59 1.69 16.93 -12.88
C GLY A 59 0.80 15.68 -12.79
N ASN A 60 0.77 14.84 -13.85
CA ASN A 60 -0.01 13.61 -13.83
C ASN A 60 0.71 12.50 -13.07
N TRP A 61 0.00 11.83 -12.18
CA TRP A 61 0.51 10.67 -11.45
C TRP A 61 0.34 9.37 -12.23
N SER A 62 1.36 8.51 -12.18
CA SER A 62 1.37 7.16 -12.76
C SER A 62 2.15 6.18 -11.90
N GLY A 63 1.86 4.88 -12.05
CA GLY A 63 2.52 3.79 -11.35
C GLY A 63 1.55 2.80 -10.71
N LEU A 64 2.08 1.69 -10.19
CA LEU A 64 1.32 0.58 -9.61
C LEU A 64 0.50 1.02 -8.39
N ASP A 65 1.10 1.82 -7.49
CA ASP A 65 0.43 2.36 -6.31
C ASP A 65 -0.63 3.41 -6.69
N VAL A 66 -0.36 4.20 -7.74
CA VAL A 66 -1.30 5.17 -8.30
C VAL A 66 -2.52 4.48 -8.90
N ASP A 67 -2.30 3.42 -9.68
CA ASP A 67 -3.38 2.61 -10.26
C ASP A 67 -4.25 1.99 -9.17
N PHE A 68 -3.63 1.50 -8.09
CA PHE A 68 -4.37 0.99 -6.95
C PHE A 68 -5.30 2.05 -6.33
N CYS A 69 -4.81 3.26 -6.09
CA CYS A 69 -5.64 4.35 -5.56
C CYS A 69 -6.76 4.77 -6.53
N LYS A 70 -6.49 4.78 -7.84
CA LYS A 70 -7.50 4.97 -8.88
C LYS A 70 -8.55 3.85 -8.87
N ALA A 71 -8.15 2.61 -8.59
CA ALA A 71 -9.06 1.48 -8.46
C ALA A 71 -9.99 1.62 -7.24
N VAL A 72 -9.46 2.06 -6.09
CA VAL A 72 -10.29 2.38 -4.91
C VAL A 72 -11.33 3.45 -5.26
N SER A 73 -10.90 4.53 -5.90
CA SER A 73 -11.80 5.59 -6.35
C SER A 73 -12.87 5.12 -7.34
N ALA A 74 -12.46 4.33 -8.35
CA ALA A 74 -13.39 3.74 -9.33
C ALA A 74 -14.43 2.84 -8.66
N GLY A 75 -14.01 2.05 -7.66
CA GLY A 75 -14.92 1.19 -6.89
C GLY A 75 -15.97 1.97 -6.11
N ILE A 76 -15.57 3.06 -5.46
CA ILE A 76 -16.45 3.87 -4.61
C ILE A 76 -17.36 4.77 -5.44
N PHE A 77 -16.81 5.51 -6.40
CA PHE A 77 -17.51 6.57 -7.12
C PHE A 77 -17.95 6.19 -8.54
N GLY A 78 -17.49 5.05 -9.09
CA GLY A 78 -17.61 4.76 -10.51
C GLY A 78 -16.76 5.67 -11.40
N ASP A 79 -15.77 6.36 -10.81
CA ASP A 79 -14.90 7.34 -11.47
C ASP A 79 -13.49 7.28 -10.86
N SER A 80 -12.51 6.79 -11.62
CA SER A 80 -11.13 6.65 -11.21
C SER A 80 -10.37 7.98 -11.05
N SER A 81 -10.93 9.07 -11.54
CA SER A 81 -10.34 10.42 -11.43
C SER A 81 -10.62 11.10 -10.08
N LYS A 82 -11.56 10.57 -9.29
CA LYS A 82 -11.92 11.11 -7.97
C LYS A 82 -10.94 10.69 -6.88
N VAL A 83 -9.66 10.99 -7.11
CA VAL A 83 -8.57 10.74 -6.18
C VAL A 83 -7.59 11.91 -6.17
N GLU A 84 -7.22 12.35 -4.97
CA GLU A 84 -6.16 13.31 -4.72
C GLU A 84 -4.91 12.57 -4.25
N PHE A 85 -3.76 12.86 -4.85
CA PHE A 85 -2.50 12.24 -4.51
C PHE A 85 -1.64 13.17 -3.67
N VAL A 86 -1.13 12.65 -2.55
CA VAL A 86 -0.19 13.34 -1.66
C VAL A 86 1.17 12.63 -1.73
N GLY A 87 2.15 13.27 -2.34
CA GLY A 87 3.52 12.76 -2.41
C GLY A 87 4.24 12.86 -1.07
N LEU A 88 4.70 11.72 -0.52
CA LEU A 88 5.28 11.62 0.81
C LEU A 88 6.66 10.96 0.76
N ASN A 89 7.62 11.48 1.54
CA ASN A 89 8.87 10.78 1.82
C ASN A 89 8.70 9.72 2.93
N ALA A 90 9.79 9.01 3.28
CA ALA A 90 9.73 7.92 4.26
C ALA A 90 9.32 8.39 5.67
N ALA A 91 9.81 9.55 6.10
CA ALA A 91 9.51 10.09 7.44
C ALA A 91 8.08 10.65 7.55
N GLN A 92 7.51 11.16 6.45
CA GLN A 92 6.19 11.77 6.43
C GLN A 92 5.04 10.77 6.40
N ARG A 93 5.23 9.59 5.78
CA ARG A 93 4.12 8.67 5.43
C ARG A 93 3.26 8.25 6.61
N PHE A 94 3.88 7.81 7.71
CA PHE A 94 3.14 7.32 8.88
C PHE A 94 2.46 8.42 9.69
N PRO A 95 3.13 9.55 10.02
CA PRO A 95 2.45 10.68 10.66
C PRO A 95 1.26 11.23 9.84
N THR A 96 1.39 11.27 8.50
CA THR A 96 0.32 11.76 7.63
C THR A 96 -0.89 10.81 7.61
N LEU A 97 -0.67 9.49 7.61
CA LEU A 97 -1.75 8.50 7.73
C LEU A 97 -2.40 8.55 9.12
N ALA A 98 -1.59 8.59 10.18
CA ALA A 98 -2.09 8.61 11.56
C ALA A 98 -2.94 9.84 11.87
N SER A 99 -2.59 11.02 11.33
CA SER A 99 -3.34 12.27 11.51
C SER A 99 -4.64 12.34 10.70
N GLY A 100 -4.90 11.39 9.80
CA GLY A 100 -6.09 11.41 8.93
C GLY A 100 -6.00 12.37 7.75
N ASN A 101 -4.83 12.94 7.45
CA ASN A 101 -4.62 13.79 6.29
C ASN A 101 -4.63 13.01 4.96
N ILE A 102 -4.49 11.70 5.01
CA ILE A 102 -4.74 10.77 3.91
C ILE A 102 -5.65 9.64 4.38
N ASP A 103 -6.41 9.07 3.47
CA ASP A 103 -7.35 7.97 3.74
C ASP A 103 -6.66 6.61 3.63
N VAL A 104 -5.77 6.49 2.66
CA VAL A 104 -4.99 5.29 2.35
C VAL A 104 -3.55 5.66 2.01
N LEU A 105 -2.60 4.84 2.46
CA LEU A 105 -1.19 4.97 2.11
C LEU A 105 -0.80 3.83 1.16
N ALA A 106 -0.67 4.10 -0.12
CA ALA A 106 -0.13 3.19 -1.14
C ALA A 106 1.25 3.72 -1.58
N ARG A 107 2.30 3.26 -0.88
CA ARG A 107 3.64 3.87 -1.00
C ARG A 107 4.72 2.83 -0.74
N ASN A 108 4.76 1.78 -1.57
CA ASN A 108 5.79 0.73 -1.46
C ASN A 108 6.19 0.47 0.03
N THR A 109 5.20 0.19 0.88
CA THR A 109 5.41 0.07 2.32
C THR A 109 5.42 -1.39 2.74
N THR A 110 6.55 -1.84 3.28
CA THR A 110 6.73 -3.21 3.77
C THR A 110 5.83 -3.49 4.96
N TRP A 111 5.10 -4.57 4.94
CA TRP A 111 4.35 -5.08 6.07
C TRP A 111 5.29 -5.67 7.11
N THR A 112 5.32 -5.06 8.29
CA THR A 112 6.12 -5.53 9.44
C THR A 112 5.28 -5.50 10.71
N ILE A 113 5.63 -6.33 11.68
CA ILE A 113 4.93 -6.38 12.97
C ILE A 113 4.94 -5.02 13.69
N SER A 114 6.01 -4.25 13.56
CA SER A 114 6.10 -2.93 14.20
C SER A 114 5.15 -1.91 13.57
N ARG A 115 4.96 -1.95 12.26
CA ARG A 115 4.05 -1.05 11.54
C ARG A 115 2.59 -1.43 11.75
N ASP A 116 2.32 -2.71 11.80
CA ASP A 116 1.00 -3.28 12.04
C ASP A 116 0.58 -3.05 13.51
N VAL A 117 1.31 -3.64 14.44
CA VAL A 117 0.92 -3.71 15.85
C VAL A 117 1.26 -2.44 16.63
N ASN A 118 2.52 -1.94 16.51
CA ASN A 118 2.96 -0.81 17.33
C ASN A 118 2.47 0.55 16.80
N LEU A 119 2.43 0.72 15.47
CA LEU A 119 1.95 1.95 14.85
C LEU A 119 0.43 1.95 14.62
N MET A 120 -0.25 0.84 14.91
CA MET A 120 -1.70 0.65 14.78
C MET A 120 -2.21 0.96 13.37
N PHE A 121 -1.53 0.44 12.36
CA PHE A 121 -1.99 0.46 10.98
C PHE A 121 -2.46 -0.92 10.55
N GLU A 122 -3.42 -0.96 9.64
CA GLU A 122 -3.92 -2.19 9.04
C GLU A 122 -3.45 -2.28 7.60
N PHE A 123 -2.77 -3.39 7.27
CA PHE A 123 -2.39 -3.68 5.89
C PHE A 123 -3.55 -4.36 5.17
N ALA A 124 -4.00 -3.76 4.09
CA ALA A 124 -5.09 -4.31 3.27
C ALA A 124 -4.66 -5.55 2.44
N GLY A 125 -3.40 -5.94 2.55
CA GLY A 125 -2.78 -7.08 1.88
C GLY A 125 -1.46 -6.71 1.22
N VAL A 126 -0.90 -7.64 0.44
CA VAL A 126 0.36 -7.43 -0.29
C VAL A 126 0.04 -7.22 -1.77
N ASN A 127 0.40 -6.05 -2.30
CA ASN A 127 0.25 -5.73 -3.72
C ASN A 127 1.55 -5.89 -4.52
N TYR A 128 2.70 -6.07 -3.86
CA TYR A 128 3.98 -6.36 -4.50
C TYR A 128 4.91 -7.09 -3.53
N TYR A 129 5.41 -8.25 -3.93
CA TYR A 129 6.44 -9.00 -3.22
C TYR A 129 7.81 -8.59 -3.74
N ASP A 130 8.60 -7.97 -2.89
CA ASP A 130 9.94 -7.46 -3.20
C ASP A 130 10.98 -8.02 -2.23
N GLY A 131 12.19 -7.56 -2.37
CA GLY A 131 13.32 -7.81 -1.49
C GLY A 131 14.36 -6.72 -1.65
N GLN A 132 15.19 -6.49 -0.63
CA GLN A 132 16.24 -5.49 -0.67
C GLN A 132 17.47 -6.02 -1.39
N GLY A 133 18.07 -5.19 -2.25
CA GLY A 133 19.29 -5.47 -2.98
C GLY A 133 20.26 -4.29 -2.98
N PHE A 134 21.21 -4.31 -3.93
CA PHE A 134 22.28 -3.33 -4.04
C PHE A 134 22.49 -2.92 -5.50
N LEU A 135 22.57 -1.62 -5.75
CA LEU A 135 22.92 -1.04 -7.06
C LEU A 135 24.31 -0.41 -6.97
N VAL A 136 25.22 -0.86 -7.82
CA VAL A 136 26.60 -0.41 -7.87
C VAL A 136 27.01 0.00 -9.28
N PRO A 137 27.98 0.91 -9.45
CA PRO A 137 28.53 1.20 -10.76
C PRO A 137 29.40 0.04 -11.27
N THR A 138 29.26 -0.28 -12.56
CA THR A 138 29.98 -1.41 -13.20
C THR A 138 31.49 -1.29 -13.16
N HIS A 139 32.02 -0.05 -13.13
CA HIS A 139 33.48 0.18 -13.12
C HIS A 139 34.16 -0.23 -11.79
N LEU A 140 33.40 -0.46 -10.71
CA LEU A 140 33.95 -0.99 -9.46
C LEU A 140 34.15 -2.52 -9.51
N GLU A 141 33.69 -3.18 -10.56
CA GLU A 141 33.81 -4.65 -10.77
C GLU A 141 33.27 -5.51 -9.61
N ILE A 142 32.41 -4.95 -8.77
CA ILE A 142 31.73 -5.63 -7.67
C ILE A 142 30.68 -6.58 -8.25
N ARG A 143 30.70 -7.86 -7.80
CA ARG A 143 29.81 -8.92 -8.28
C ARG A 143 28.99 -9.58 -7.17
N SER A 144 29.30 -9.27 -5.93
CA SER A 144 28.63 -9.83 -4.74
C SER A 144 28.55 -8.78 -3.65
N ALA A 145 27.46 -8.77 -2.91
CA ALA A 145 27.26 -7.90 -1.76
C ALA A 145 28.30 -8.10 -0.66
N THR A 146 28.93 -9.27 -0.58
CA THR A 146 30.04 -9.54 0.36
C THR A 146 31.33 -8.77 0.04
N GLN A 147 31.42 -8.12 -1.11
CA GLN A 147 32.54 -7.25 -1.49
C GLN A 147 32.35 -5.78 -1.08
N LEU A 148 31.24 -5.47 -0.38
CA LEU A 148 30.87 -4.11 0.01
C LEU A 148 31.42 -3.70 1.39
N ASP A 149 32.35 -4.47 1.97
CA ASP A 149 32.97 -4.12 3.25
C ASP A 149 33.69 -2.77 3.17
N GLY A 150 33.38 -1.84 4.09
CA GLY A 150 33.91 -0.50 4.14
C GLY A 150 33.25 0.52 3.19
N ALA A 151 32.29 0.12 2.35
CA ALA A 151 31.66 0.97 1.34
C ALA A 151 30.89 2.15 1.92
N PHE A 152 30.83 3.25 1.16
CA PHE A 152 29.88 4.35 1.38
C PHE A 152 28.52 3.99 0.79
N VAL A 153 27.51 3.79 1.66
CA VAL A 153 26.19 3.29 1.27
C VAL A 153 25.14 4.39 1.34
N CYS A 154 24.57 4.75 0.20
CA CYS A 154 23.36 5.58 0.16
C CYS A 154 22.17 4.78 0.70
N ILE A 155 21.53 5.28 1.79
CA ILE A 155 20.44 4.61 2.50
C ILE A 155 19.43 5.61 3.05
N THR A 156 18.14 5.30 2.95
CA THR A 156 17.09 6.13 3.56
C THR A 156 16.92 5.74 5.03
N LYS A 157 17.07 6.72 5.90
CA LYS A 157 16.96 6.57 7.36
C LYS A 157 15.54 6.15 7.78
N GLU A 158 15.45 5.42 8.88
CA GLU A 158 14.18 4.98 9.48
C GLU A 158 13.31 4.10 8.55
N THR A 159 13.98 3.29 7.74
CA THR A 159 13.34 2.31 6.86
C THR A 159 13.72 0.88 7.23
N THR A 160 12.96 -0.09 6.72
CA THR A 160 13.34 -1.50 6.79
C THR A 160 14.68 -1.75 6.13
N SER A 161 14.99 -1.00 5.06
CA SER A 161 16.26 -1.14 4.34
C SER A 161 17.47 -0.80 5.20
N GLU A 162 17.39 0.20 6.08
CA GLU A 162 18.46 0.53 7.03
C GLU A 162 18.64 -0.61 8.06
N LEU A 163 17.55 -1.14 8.60
CA LEU A 163 17.59 -2.25 9.56
C LEU A 163 18.19 -3.52 8.94
N ASN A 164 17.70 -3.92 7.76
CA ASN A 164 18.18 -5.10 7.06
C ASN A 164 19.66 -4.97 6.66
N LEU A 165 20.09 -3.76 6.25
CA LEU A 165 21.49 -3.50 5.92
C LEU A 165 22.39 -3.72 7.14
N ASN A 166 22.01 -3.18 8.30
CA ASN A 166 22.72 -3.37 9.56
C ASN A 166 22.87 -4.85 9.90
N ASP A 167 21.76 -5.60 9.83
CA ASP A 167 21.74 -7.02 10.14
C ASP A 167 22.63 -7.81 9.17
N TYR A 168 22.49 -7.59 7.86
CA TYR A 168 23.26 -8.27 6.83
C TYR A 168 24.77 -8.03 6.97
N PHE A 169 25.19 -6.78 7.20
CA PHE A 169 26.60 -6.44 7.37
C PHE A 169 27.17 -7.02 8.66
N ALA A 170 26.42 -6.99 9.77
CA ALA A 170 26.82 -7.60 11.03
C ALA A 170 27.00 -9.13 10.91
N GLU A 171 26.04 -9.82 10.28
CA GLU A 171 26.08 -11.28 10.05
C GLU A 171 27.28 -11.71 9.19
N ASN A 172 27.72 -10.86 8.25
CA ASN A 172 28.87 -11.11 7.38
C ASN A 172 30.17 -10.52 7.91
N ASN A 173 30.21 -9.98 9.13
CA ASN A 173 31.37 -9.32 9.74
C ASN A 173 31.92 -8.16 8.89
N MET A 174 31.05 -7.44 8.21
CA MET A 174 31.35 -6.27 7.39
C MET A 174 30.95 -4.99 8.09
N GLN A 175 31.53 -3.87 7.65
CA GLN A 175 31.17 -2.52 8.07
C GLN A 175 30.83 -1.66 6.84
N TYR A 176 30.07 -0.58 7.04
CA TYR A 176 29.78 0.41 5.99
C TYR A 176 29.73 1.82 6.58
N GLN A 177 29.78 2.81 5.70
CA GLN A 177 29.62 4.22 6.06
C GLN A 177 28.30 4.74 5.47
N PRO A 178 27.28 5.06 6.30
CA PRO A 178 25.99 5.49 5.78
C PRO A 178 26.04 6.90 5.20
N ILE A 179 25.56 7.07 3.99
CA ILE A 179 25.23 8.35 3.37
C ILE A 179 23.71 8.45 3.38
N TYR A 180 23.17 9.18 4.34
CA TYR A 180 21.73 9.31 4.48
C TYR A 180 21.10 10.15 3.37
N VAL A 181 19.97 9.68 2.86
CA VAL A 181 19.22 10.27 1.75
C VAL A 181 17.73 10.45 2.10
N GLU A 182 17.11 11.45 1.50
CA GLU A 182 15.69 11.76 1.72
C GLU A 182 14.73 10.82 0.97
N GLY A 183 15.25 10.00 0.04
CA GLY A 183 14.49 9.05 -0.75
C GLY A 183 15.15 8.75 -2.08
N ASN A 184 14.47 8.03 -2.98
CA ASN A 184 15.06 7.52 -4.22
C ASN A 184 15.63 8.60 -5.15
N LYS A 185 15.02 9.78 -5.23
CA LYS A 185 15.51 10.88 -6.07
C LYS A 185 16.86 11.39 -5.57
N ASP A 186 17.00 11.61 -4.26
CA ASP A 186 18.25 12.06 -3.64
C ASP A 186 19.33 10.96 -3.70
N ALA A 187 18.94 9.70 -3.44
CA ALA A 187 19.83 8.55 -3.53
C ALA A 187 20.45 8.42 -4.94
N LYS A 188 19.63 8.54 -6.00
CA LYS A 188 20.10 8.53 -7.37
C LYS A 188 21.08 9.66 -7.65
N ALA A 189 20.74 10.88 -7.22
CA ALA A 189 21.59 12.03 -7.45
C ALA A 189 22.98 11.84 -6.82
N LYS A 190 23.04 11.39 -5.57
CA LYS A 190 24.28 11.13 -4.85
C LYS A 190 25.07 9.97 -5.43
N LEU A 191 24.41 8.84 -5.74
CA LEU A 191 25.06 7.70 -6.34
C LEU A 191 25.69 8.06 -7.70
N PHE A 192 24.94 8.75 -8.56
CA PHE A 192 25.42 9.13 -9.90
C PHE A 192 26.49 10.22 -9.85
N ALA A 193 26.53 11.02 -8.79
CA ALA A 193 27.60 11.97 -8.53
C ALA A 193 28.86 11.31 -7.89
N GLY A 194 28.80 10.03 -7.51
CA GLY A 194 29.89 9.33 -6.83
C GLY A 194 30.06 9.73 -5.36
N GLU A 195 29.02 10.26 -4.72
CA GLU A 195 29.04 10.58 -3.28
C GLU A 195 28.85 9.34 -2.42
N CYS A 196 28.32 8.25 -2.98
CA CYS A 196 28.30 6.91 -2.39
C CYS A 196 28.69 5.87 -3.43
N ASP A 197 29.22 4.74 -2.96
CA ASP A 197 29.68 3.62 -3.80
C ASP A 197 28.52 2.72 -4.22
N VAL A 198 27.50 2.64 -3.37
CA VAL A 198 26.36 1.74 -3.52
C VAL A 198 25.07 2.38 -3.01
N PHE A 199 23.97 2.11 -3.70
CA PHE A 199 22.63 2.41 -3.22
C PHE A 199 21.90 1.11 -2.87
N THR A 200 21.27 1.07 -1.70
CA THR A 200 20.47 -0.07 -1.25
C THR A 200 19.05 0.35 -0.92
N THR A 201 18.09 -0.40 -1.43
CA THR A 201 16.64 -0.30 -1.21
C THR A 201 15.97 -1.54 -1.79
N ASP A 202 14.64 -1.57 -1.87
CA ASP A 202 13.88 -2.59 -2.59
C ASP A 202 14.41 -2.77 -4.01
N ALA A 203 14.51 -4.01 -4.50
CA ALA A 203 15.05 -4.33 -5.82
C ALA A 203 14.29 -3.62 -6.96
N SER A 204 12.97 -3.47 -6.81
CA SER A 204 12.16 -2.67 -7.74
C SER A 204 12.56 -1.20 -7.75
N GLY A 205 12.92 -0.64 -6.59
CA GLY A 205 13.46 0.71 -6.46
C GLY A 205 14.83 0.88 -7.12
N LEU A 206 15.68 -0.15 -7.00
CA LEU A 206 16.98 -0.19 -7.68
C LEU A 206 16.83 -0.29 -9.21
N ALA A 207 15.87 -1.09 -9.69
CA ALA A 207 15.55 -1.15 -11.12
C ALA A 207 15.07 0.21 -11.64
N SER A 208 14.21 0.90 -10.86
CA SER A 208 13.77 2.26 -11.17
C SER A 208 14.91 3.26 -11.18
N ALA A 209 15.86 3.16 -10.24
CA ALA A 209 17.03 4.01 -10.19
C ALA A 209 17.92 3.81 -11.42
N ARG A 210 18.22 2.54 -11.75
CA ARG A 210 19.01 2.16 -12.94
C ARG A 210 18.36 2.64 -14.23
N ALA A 211 17.05 2.42 -14.39
CA ALA A 211 16.30 2.86 -15.57
C ALA A 211 16.32 4.38 -15.77
N GLY A 212 16.42 5.15 -14.68
CA GLY A 212 16.50 6.60 -14.70
C GLY A 212 17.92 7.17 -14.81
N ALA A 213 18.95 6.33 -15.01
CA ALA A 213 20.31 6.78 -15.28
C ALA A 213 20.46 7.26 -16.73
N GLU A 214 21.39 8.18 -16.99
CA GLU A 214 21.74 8.63 -18.35
C GLU A 214 22.21 7.45 -19.22
N ASP A 215 22.99 6.53 -18.63
CA ASP A 215 23.41 5.29 -19.23
C ASP A 215 23.19 4.12 -18.24
N PRO A 216 22.04 3.38 -18.36
CA PRO A 216 21.73 2.26 -17.47
C PRO A 216 22.75 1.12 -17.51
N SER A 217 23.55 1.00 -18.59
CA SER A 217 24.56 -0.07 -18.72
C SER A 217 25.76 0.13 -17.78
N LYS A 218 25.96 1.33 -17.25
CA LYS A 218 27.00 1.63 -16.26
C LYS A 218 26.64 1.20 -14.83
N TRP A 219 25.46 0.62 -14.63
CA TRP A 219 24.94 0.27 -13.32
C TRP A 219 24.48 -1.18 -13.30
N VAL A 220 24.78 -1.88 -12.23
CA VAL A 220 24.37 -3.28 -12.03
C VAL A 220 23.68 -3.43 -10.67
N VAL A 221 22.55 -4.11 -10.66
CA VAL A 221 21.92 -4.62 -9.43
C VAL A 221 22.60 -5.94 -9.13
N LEU A 222 23.17 -6.06 -7.92
CA LEU A 222 23.82 -7.29 -7.46
C LEU A 222 22.79 -8.43 -7.30
N PRO A 223 23.23 -9.70 -7.41
CA PRO A 223 22.30 -10.83 -7.38
C PRO A 223 21.69 -11.13 -6.01
N GLU A 224 22.31 -10.66 -4.93
CA GLU A 224 21.84 -10.94 -3.58
C GLU A 224 20.59 -10.13 -3.23
N ILE A 225 19.61 -10.83 -2.68
CA ILE A 225 18.42 -10.28 -2.04
C ILE A 225 18.54 -10.57 -0.55
N ILE A 226 18.66 -9.54 0.27
CA ILE A 226 19.01 -9.65 1.69
C ILE A 226 17.79 -9.60 2.63
N SER A 227 16.58 -9.39 2.11
CA SER A 227 15.36 -9.33 2.92
C SER A 227 14.12 -9.80 2.17
N LYS A 228 13.04 -9.95 2.91
CA LYS A 228 11.67 -10.07 2.38
C LYS A 228 10.96 -8.75 2.57
N GLU A 229 10.46 -8.17 1.49
CA GLU A 229 9.73 -6.91 1.49
C GLU A 229 8.32 -7.11 0.89
N PRO A 230 7.36 -7.63 1.70
CA PRO A 230 5.95 -7.69 1.27
C PRO A 230 5.35 -6.29 1.34
N LEU A 231 5.25 -5.63 0.19
CA LEU A 231 4.75 -4.27 0.08
C LEU A 231 3.22 -4.28 -0.03
N GLY A 232 2.56 -3.35 0.66
CA GLY A 232 1.10 -3.25 0.59
C GLY A 232 0.55 -1.90 1.01
N PRO A 233 -0.70 -1.62 0.60
CA PRO A 233 -1.42 -0.43 1.06
C PRO A 233 -1.85 -0.58 2.52
N LEU A 234 -1.83 0.56 3.24
CA LEU A 234 -2.21 0.64 4.65
C LEU A 234 -3.35 1.63 4.85
N VAL A 235 -4.12 1.36 5.89
CA VAL A 235 -5.13 2.28 6.44
C VAL A 235 -4.92 2.43 7.95
N ARG A 236 -5.60 3.37 8.58
CA ARG A 236 -5.66 3.44 10.04
C ARG A 236 -6.42 2.23 10.59
N GLN A 237 -5.96 1.68 11.69
CA GLN A 237 -6.65 0.60 12.39
C GLN A 237 -7.96 1.10 13.02
N GLY A 238 -8.95 0.20 13.12
CA GLY A 238 -10.21 0.45 13.83
C GLY A 238 -11.39 0.84 12.93
N ASP A 239 -11.19 1.06 11.62
CA ASP A 239 -12.27 1.25 10.65
C ASP A 239 -12.33 0.05 9.68
N GLN A 240 -13.04 -0.99 10.11
CA GLN A 240 -13.15 -2.24 9.37
C GLN A 240 -13.84 -2.07 8.01
N GLU A 241 -14.83 -1.17 7.93
CA GLU A 241 -15.56 -0.92 6.68
C GLU A 241 -14.63 -0.32 5.63
N TRP A 242 -13.79 0.65 6.02
CA TRP A 242 -12.82 1.25 5.13
C TRP A 242 -11.72 0.26 4.72
N GLU A 243 -11.20 -0.50 5.67
CA GLU A 243 -10.21 -1.54 5.42
C GLU A 243 -10.73 -2.56 4.40
N ASP A 244 -11.96 -3.05 4.57
CA ASP A 244 -12.58 -4.00 3.66
C ASP A 244 -12.73 -3.43 2.25
N VAL A 245 -13.11 -2.18 2.08
CA VAL A 245 -13.16 -1.51 0.76
C VAL A 245 -11.79 -1.51 0.10
N VAL A 246 -10.74 -1.11 0.83
CA VAL A 246 -9.37 -1.04 0.31
C VAL A 246 -8.84 -2.43 -0.02
N ARG A 247 -9.02 -3.40 0.86
CA ARG A 247 -8.60 -4.80 0.70
C ARG A 247 -9.29 -5.47 -0.48
N TRP A 248 -10.61 -5.39 -0.55
CA TRP A 248 -11.38 -6.05 -1.61
C TRP A 248 -11.19 -5.37 -2.98
N THR A 249 -10.80 -4.10 -3.04
CA THR A 249 -10.35 -3.47 -4.29
C THR A 249 -9.16 -4.23 -4.88
N MET A 250 -8.12 -4.51 -4.07
CA MET A 250 -6.96 -5.27 -4.51
C MET A 250 -7.34 -6.72 -4.89
N PHE A 251 -8.16 -7.38 -4.07
CA PHE A 251 -8.57 -8.75 -4.34
C PHE A 251 -9.42 -8.87 -5.60
N ILE A 252 -10.25 -7.88 -5.92
CA ILE A 252 -10.97 -7.81 -7.20
C ILE A 252 -10.01 -7.73 -8.38
N MET A 253 -8.97 -6.89 -8.30
CA MET A 253 -7.99 -6.77 -9.39
C MET A 253 -7.25 -8.09 -9.64
N ILE A 254 -6.86 -8.81 -8.58
CA ILE A 254 -6.15 -10.10 -8.67
C ILE A 254 -7.10 -11.22 -9.14
N ASN A 255 -8.31 -11.34 -8.57
CA ASN A 255 -9.31 -12.32 -9.03
C ASN A 255 -9.73 -12.09 -10.48
N ALA A 256 -9.81 -10.84 -10.92
CA ALA A 256 -10.13 -10.51 -12.31
C ALA A 256 -9.02 -10.98 -13.28
N GLU A 257 -7.75 -10.83 -12.90
CA GLU A 257 -6.63 -11.39 -13.67
C GLU A 257 -6.74 -12.92 -13.76
N GLU A 258 -7.01 -13.59 -12.64
CA GLU A 258 -7.16 -15.05 -12.58
C GLU A 258 -8.34 -15.53 -13.45
N ALA A 259 -9.44 -14.81 -13.44
CA ALA A 259 -10.63 -15.09 -14.24
C ALA A 259 -10.51 -14.64 -15.72
N GLY A 260 -9.38 -14.03 -16.12
CA GLY A 260 -9.15 -13.52 -17.47
C GLY A 260 -10.00 -12.32 -17.87
N ILE A 261 -10.46 -11.54 -16.87
CA ILE A 261 -11.20 -10.30 -17.09
C ILE A 261 -10.20 -9.14 -17.20
N THR A 262 -10.29 -8.37 -18.27
CA THR A 262 -9.42 -7.23 -18.56
C THR A 262 -10.23 -5.97 -18.83
N SER A 263 -9.59 -4.81 -18.80
CA SER A 263 -10.22 -3.54 -19.20
C SER A 263 -10.77 -3.58 -20.64
N LYS A 264 -10.17 -4.41 -21.49
CA LYS A 264 -10.55 -4.53 -22.93
C LYS A 264 -11.73 -5.45 -23.16
N ASN A 265 -11.97 -6.44 -22.28
CA ASN A 265 -13.03 -7.44 -22.49
C ASN A 265 -14.15 -7.36 -21.45
N VAL A 266 -14.07 -6.48 -20.46
CA VAL A 266 -14.98 -6.40 -19.30
C VAL A 266 -16.45 -6.32 -19.72
N ASP A 267 -16.78 -5.56 -20.79
CA ASP A 267 -18.16 -5.44 -21.30
C ASP A 267 -18.67 -6.76 -21.87
N LEU A 268 -17.84 -7.47 -22.62
CA LEU A 268 -18.17 -8.79 -23.14
C LEU A 268 -18.38 -9.80 -22.00
N MET A 269 -17.57 -9.70 -20.95
CA MET A 269 -17.62 -10.59 -19.80
C MET A 269 -18.89 -10.45 -18.95
N LEU A 270 -19.65 -9.36 -19.08
CA LEU A 270 -20.97 -9.21 -18.45
C LEU A 270 -21.96 -10.31 -18.85
N THR A 271 -21.79 -10.89 -20.06
CA THR A 271 -22.64 -11.99 -20.56
C THR A 271 -22.05 -13.37 -20.29
N SER A 272 -20.96 -13.47 -19.52
CA SER A 272 -20.30 -14.75 -19.22
C SER A 272 -21.23 -15.73 -18.52
N LYS A 273 -21.04 -17.03 -18.80
CA LYS A 273 -21.72 -18.11 -18.08
C LYS A 273 -21.07 -18.43 -16.72
N SER A 274 -19.82 -17.98 -16.49
CA SER A 274 -19.11 -18.18 -15.24
C SER A 274 -19.76 -17.39 -14.11
N LYS A 275 -20.18 -18.09 -13.06
CA LYS A 275 -20.74 -17.45 -11.86
C LYS A 275 -19.70 -16.58 -11.12
N GLU A 276 -18.44 -16.96 -11.20
CA GLU A 276 -17.33 -16.19 -10.62
C GLU A 276 -17.18 -14.84 -11.32
N VAL A 277 -17.06 -14.85 -12.65
CA VAL A 277 -17.01 -13.64 -13.47
C VAL A 277 -18.21 -12.72 -13.19
N LYS A 278 -19.42 -13.28 -13.14
CA LYS A 278 -20.63 -12.50 -12.83
C LYS A 278 -20.60 -11.87 -11.45
N ARG A 279 -20.05 -12.56 -10.45
CA ARG A 279 -19.89 -12.00 -9.08
C ARG A 279 -18.84 -10.90 -9.06
N ILE A 280 -17.67 -11.12 -9.67
CA ILE A 280 -16.63 -10.09 -9.78
C ILE A 280 -17.19 -8.81 -10.41
N LEU A 281 -17.98 -8.95 -11.48
CA LEU A 281 -18.54 -7.80 -12.22
C LEU A 281 -19.85 -7.24 -11.65
N GLY A 282 -20.38 -7.82 -10.56
CA GLY A 282 -21.61 -7.36 -9.94
C GLY A 282 -22.88 -7.65 -10.75
N VAL A 283 -22.83 -8.59 -11.71
CA VAL A 283 -24.01 -9.08 -12.45
C VAL A 283 -24.86 -9.99 -11.58
N GLU A 284 -24.21 -10.79 -10.74
CA GLU A 284 -24.82 -11.64 -9.72
C GLU A 284 -24.11 -11.41 -8.37
N GLY A 285 -24.78 -11.69 -7.27
CA GLY A 285 -24.25 -11.45 -5.91
C GLY A 285 -24.35 -9.99 -5.47
N TYR A 286 -23.90 -9.70 -4.25
CA TYR A 286 -24.07 -8.38 -3.61
C TYR A 286 -22.75 -7.85 -3.05
N ILE A 287 -21.63 -8.07 -3.73
CA ILE A 287 -20.29 -7.74 -3.23
C ILE A 287 -20.16 -6.25 -2.97
N GLY A 288 -20.52 -5.41 -3.94
CA GLY A 288 -20.52 -3.96 -3.74
C GLY A 288 -21.43 -3.54 -2.56
N PRO A 289 -22.71 -3.96 -2.52
CA PRO A 289 -23.59 -3.69 -1.36
C PRO A 289 -23.09 -4.21 -0.02
N MET A 290 -22.39 -5.36 0.04
CA MET A 290 -21.75 -5.84 1.29
C MET A 290 -20.68 -4.89 1.80
N LEU A 291 -20.03 -4.14 0.90
CA LEU A 291 -19.04 -3.10 1.21
C LEU A 291 -19.67 -1.69 1.34
N GLY A 292 -21.00 -1.59 1.41
CA GLY A 292 -21.69 -0.30 1.40
C GLY A 292 -21.59 0.45 0.05
N LEU A 293 -21.25 -0.24 -1.04
CA LEU A 293 -20.99 0.34 -2.38
C LEU A 293 -22.01 -0.10 -3.42
N GLY A 294 -21.91 0.46 -4.63
CA GLY A 294 -22.79 0.10 -5.75
C GLY A 294 -22.52 -1.30 -6.30
N MET A 295 -23.53 -1.91 -6.94
CA MET A 295 -23.44 -3.24 -7.56
C MET A 295 -22.26 -3.35 -8.55
N LYS A 296 -21.91 -2.29 -9.25
CA LYS A 296 -20.85 -2.25 -10.26
C LYS A 296 -19.45 -2.05 -9.70
N PHE A 297 -19.23 -2.26 -8.38
CA PHE A 297 -17.93 -2.07 -7.73
C PHE A 297 -16.78 -2.69 -8.54
N GLY A 298 -16.78 -4.01 -8.74
CA GLY A 298 -15.72 -4.68 -9.47
C GLY A 298 -15.67 -4.35 -10.96
N TYR A 299 -16.84 -4.18 -11.60
CA TYR A 299 -16.90 -3.73 -13.00
C TYR A 299 -16.21 -2.38 -13.21
N ASN A 300 -16.50 -1.39 -12.35
CA ASN A 300 -15.93 -0.05 -12.46
C ASN A 300 -14.41 -0.05 -12.28
N ILE A 301 -13.90 -0.85 -11.34
CA ILE A 301 -12.45 -1.03 -11.12
C ILE A 301 -11.80 -1.54 -12.41
N ILE A 302 -12.30 -2.65 -12.96
CA ILE A 302 -11.65 -3.31 -14.10
C ILE A 302 -11.83 -2.49 -15.39
N GLN A 303 -12.99 -1.89 -15.59
CA GLN A 303 -13.24 -1.06 -16.78
C GLN A 303 -12.28 0.13 -16.86
N GLN A 304 -12.00 0.79 -15.74
CA GLN A 304 -11.27 2.06 -15.76
C GLN A 304 -9.77 1.90 -15.47
N VAL A 305 -9.40 0.89 -14.68
CA VAL A 305 -8.00 0.68 -14.27
C VAL A 305 -7.44 -0.61 -14.86
N GLY A 306 -8.26 -1.64 -15.01
CA GLY A 306 -7.83 -2.97 -15.42
C GLY A 306 -7.60 -3.90 -14.24
N ASN A 307 -7.21 -5.14 -14.54
CA ASN A 307 -6.82 -6.12 -13.54
C ASN A 307 -5.38 -5.89 -13.05
N TYR A 308 -4.93 -6.68 -12.04
CA TYR A 308 -3.59 -6.55 -11.47
C TYR A 308 -2.49 -6.75 -12.53
N GLY A 309 -2.62 -7.75 -13.40
CA GLY A 309 -1.66 -8.01 -14.48
C GLY A 309 -1.52 -6.85 -15.45
N GLU A 310 -2.64 -6.21 -15.85
CA GLU A 310 -2.62 -5.04 -16.72
C GLU A 310 -1.89 -3.86 -16.06
N SER A 311 -2.13 -3.64 -14.74
CA SER A 311 -1.44 -2.59 -13.99
C SER A 311 0.05 -2.89 -13.83
N PHE A 312 0.43 -4.14 -13.53
CA PHE A 312 1.83 -4.57 -13.45
C PHE A 312 2.55 -4.33 -14.78
N GLU A 313 2.00 -4.87 -15.89
CA GLU A 313 2.63 -4.82 -17.21
C GLU A 313 2.87 -3.39 -17.71
N ARG A 314 1.91 -2.46 -17.50
CA ARG A 314 2.07 -1.08 -17.98
C ARG A 314 2.99 -0.23 -17.12
N ASN A 315 3.17 -0.57 -15.82
CA ASN A 315 3.93 0.27 -14.89
C ASN A 315 5.35 -0.23 -14.63
N VAL A 316 5.53 -1.54 -14.47
CA VAL A 316 6.80 -2.14 -14.05
C VAL A 316 7.24 -3.33 -14.92
N GLY A 317 6.36 -3.86 -15.76
CA GLY A 317 6.56 -5.09 -16.52
C GLY A 317 7.72 -5.07 -17.52
N PRO A 318 7.98 -6.20 -18.19
CA PRO A 318 9.13 -6.38 -19.07
C PRO A 318 9.24 -5.38 -20.22
N ASN A 319 8.12 -4.79 -20.66
CA ASN A 319 8.07 -3.81 -21.73
C ASN A 319 8.22 -2.35 -21.25
N THR A 320 8.45 -2.14 -19.96
CA THR A 320 8.73 -0.81 -19.37
C THR A 320 10.24 -0.60 -19.23
N PRO A 321 10.70 0.63 -18.96
CA PRO A 321 12.11 0.89 -18.66
C PRO A 321 12.65 0.12 -17.44
N LEU A 322 11.78 -0.30 -16.50
CA LEU A 322 12.14 -1.09 -15.34
C LEU A 322 12.42 -2.55 -15.70
N ALA A 323 11.73 -3.06 -16.72
CA ALA A 323 11.84 -4.41 -17.26
C ALA A 323 11.76 -5.51 -16.17
N LEU A 324 10.82 -5.39 -15.23
CA LEU A 324 10.66 -6.35 -14.14
C LEU A 324 9.82 -7.56 -14.58
N GLU A 325 10.34 -8.75 -14.30
CA GLU A 325 9.56 -9.97 -14.43
C GLU A 325 8.58 -10.12 -13.26
N ARG A 326 7.49 -10.83 -13.48
CA ARG A 326 6.47 -11.08 -12.45
C ARG A 326 7.05 -11.81 -11.22
N GLY A 327 7.86 -12.83 -11.42
CA GLY A 327 8.45 -13.61 -10.33
C GLY A 327 7.41 -14.04 -9.27
N LEU A 328 7.64 -13.72 -8.00
CA LEU A 328 6.69 -13.95 -6.91
C LEU A 328 5.35 -13.23 -7.11
N ASN A 329 5.34 -12.15 -7.86
CA ASN A 329 4.14 -11.36 -8.19
C ASN A 329 3.26 -11.99 -9.29
N GLN A 330 3.56 -13.21 -9.71
CA GLN A 330 2.70 -13.99 -10.59
C GLN A 330 1.57 -14.62 -9.78
N LEU A 331 0.44 -14.91 -10.44
CA LEU A 331 -0.66 -15.67 -9.85
C LEU A 331 -0.18 -17.04 -9.35
N TRP A 332 -0.76 -17.53 -8.27
CA TRP A 332 -0.44 -18.82 -7.66
C TRP A 332 -0.51 -20.00 -8.65
N ASN A 333 -1.46 -19.97 -9.58
CA ASN A 333 -1.64 -20.99 -10.62
C ASN A 333 -0.69 -20.82 -11.82
N LYS A 334 0.18 -19.80 -11.80
CA LYS A 334 1.21 -19.52 -12.82
C LYS A 334 2.62 -19.45 -12.22
N GLY A 335 2.81 -20.02 -11.03
CA GLY A 335 4.11 -20.17 -10.40
C GLY A 335 4.53 -19.04 -9.46
N GLY A 336 3.66 -18.07 -9.17
CA GLY A 336 3.87 -17.03 -8.16
C GLY A 336 3.16 -17.33 -6.83
N ILE A 337 3.00 -16.31 -6.02
CA ILE A 337 2.35 -16.40 -4.70
C ILE A 337 1.18 -15.42 -4.52
N LEU A 338 0.74 -14.75 -5.59
CA LEU A 338 -0.50 -13.98 -5.52
C LEU A 338 -1.68 -14.95 -5.40
N TYR A 339 -2.15 -15.09 -4.16
CA TYR A 339 -3.26 -15.95 -3.78
C TYR A 339 -4.21 -15.17 -2.90
N VAL A 340 -5.41 -14.89 -3.39
CA VAL A 340 -6.40 -14.08 -2.68
C VAL A 340 -7.71 -14.85 -2.48
N PRO A 341 -8.53 -14.45 -1.48
CA PRO A 341 -9.81 -15.10 -1.23
C PRO A 341 -10.75 -15.06 -2.45
N PRO A 342 -11.51 -16.14 -2.69
CA PRO A 342 -12.47 -16.18 -3.80
C PRO A 342 -13.66 -15.24 -3.55
N ILE A 343 -14.22 -14.72 -4.62
CA ILE A 343 -15.41 -13.87 -4.61
C ILE A 343 -16.67 -14.76 -4.49
N ARG A 344 -17.25 -14.86 -3.27
CA ARG A 344 -18.42 -15.72 -2.99
C ARG A 344 -19.44 -15.03 -2.09
#